data_d5a90f13346a2bae8bd81dfba156dafb
#
_entry.id   d5a90f13346a2bae8bd81dfba156dafb
#
_cell.length_a   1.000
_cell.length_b   1.000
_cell.length_c   1.000
_cell.angle_alpha   90.00
_cell.angle_beta   90.00
_cell.angle_gamma   90.00
#
_symmetry.space_group_name_H-M   'P 1'
#
loop_
_entity.id
_entity.type
_entity.pdbx_description
1 polymer ?
#
loop_
_entity_poly.entity_id
_entity_poly.type
_entity_poly.pdbx_seq_one_letter_code
_entity_poly.pdbx_strand_id
1 'polypeptide(L)'
;LTIISVAREINNQYEYTAHEPLAKAAGLEQEIIDAVRFRKPIEESRNIAGFGETEEVIVRFAREVISEEKVSSETFARAIDIFGEEGVMDLTGLIGYYSFVAITLKAFDVQRPVGSDLLLPLRK
;
A
#
# COMPACT_ATOMS: atom_id res chain seq x y z
N LEU A 1 -2.20 1.53 -6.27
CA LEU A 1 -2.20 2.10 -4.91
C LEU A 1 -2.09 1.02 -3.83
N THR A 2 -2.91 -0.03 -3.93
CA THR A 2 -2.91 -1.12 -2.93
C THR A 2 -1.53 -1.76 -2.77
N ILE A 3 -0.90 -2.11 -3.88
CA ILE A 3 0.39 -2.83 -3.85
C ILE A 3 1.49 -2.00 -3.21
N ILE A 4 1.61 -0.71 -3.56
CA ILE A 4 2.63 0.16 -2.95
C ILE A 4 2.32 0.43 -1.47
N SER A 5 1.05 0.47 -1.09
CA SER A 5 0.65 0.61 0.31
C SER A 5 1.08 -0.62 1.14
N VAL A 6 0.89 -1.81 0.59
CA VAL A 6 1.34 -3.07 1.22
C VAL A 6 2.87 -3.08 1.35
N ALA A 7 3.57 -2.79 0.26
CA ALA A 7 5.03 -2.80 0.22
C ALA A 7 5.62 -1.82 1.24
N ARG A 8 5.03 -0.63 1.36
CA ARG A 8 5.46 0.38 2.35
C ARG A 8 5.22 -0.10 3.78
N GLU A 9 4.04 -0.66 4.03
CA GLU A 9 3.67 -1.09 5.38
C GLU A 9 4.54 -2.25 5.88
N ILE A 10 4.84 -3.20 4.99
CA ILE A 10 5.77 -4.30 5.27
C ILE A 10 7.23 -3.82 5.24
N ASN A 11 7.48 -2.66 4.67
CA ASN A 11 8.82 -2.08 4.48
C ASN A 11 9.71 -2.94 3.58
N ASN A 12 9.16 -3.39 2.45
CA ASN A 12 9.89 -4.19 1.47
C ASN A 12 10.40 -3.32 0.33
N GLN A 13 11.71 -3.04 0.30
CA GLN A 13 12.34 -2.20 -0.72
C GLN A 13 12.19 -2.79 -2.13
N TYR A 14 12.39 -4.10 -2.27
CA TYR A 14 12.31 -4.77 -3.58
C TYR A 14 10.93 -4.55 -4.20
N GLU A 15 9.89 -4.89 -3.44
CA GLU A 15 8.51 -4.85 -3.94
C GLU A 15 8.05 -3.41 -4.19
N TYR A 16 8.39 -2.50 -3.28
CA TYR A 16 8.03 -1.10 -3.45
C TYR A 16 8.71 -0.49 -4.69
N THR A 17 10.01 -0.70 -4.83
CA THR A 17 10.79 -0.15 -5.94
C THR A 17 10.31 -0.72 -7.29
N ALA A 18 9.90 -1.99 -7.31
CA ALA A 18 9.37 -2.61 -8.51
C ALA A 18 7.99 -2.04 -8.91
N HIS A 19 7.16 -1.64 -7.95
CA HIS A 19 5.77 -1.28 -8.21
C HIS A 19 5.49 0.22 -8.27
N GLU A 20 6.34 1.08 -7.71
CA GLU A 20 6.11 2.54 -7.81
C GLU A 20 6.08 3.03 -9.27
N PRO A 21 7.01 2.62 -10.16
CA PRO A 21 6.94 3.02 -11.56
C PRO A 21 5.67 2.52 -12.26
N LEU A 22 5.16 1.36 -11.89
CA LEU A 22 3.91 0.82 -12.42
C LEU A 22 2.70 1.65 -11.97
N ALA A 23 2.71 2.12 -10.73
CA ALA A 23 1.68 2.99 -10.22
C ALA A 23 1.65 4.33 -10.97
N LYS A 24 2.83 4.90 -11.25
CA LYS A 24 2.95 6.11 -12.07
C LYS A 24 2.42 5.88 -13.48
N ALA A 25 2.81 4.76 -14.11
CA ALA A 25 2.38 4.42 -15.46
C ALA A 25 0.86 4.22 -15.53
N ALA A 26 0.24 3.76 -14.44
CA ALA A 26 -1.21 3.60 -14.33
C ALA A 26 -1.96 4.91 -14.05
N GLY A 27 -1.24 6.04 -13.91
CA GLY A 27 -1.83 7.36 -13.73
C GLY A 27 -1.96 7.83 -12.29
N LEU A 28 -1.37 7.14 -11.33
CA LEU A 28 -1.42 7.57 -9.92
C LEU A 28 -0.57 8.84 -9.74
N GLU A 29 -1.14 9.87 -9.13
CA GLU A 29 -0.49 11.16 -8.93
C GLU A 29 0.72 11.04 -8.00
N GLN A 30 1.79 11.77 -8.31
CA GLN A 30 3.02 11.74 -7.54
C GLN A 30 2.80 12.10 -6.06
N GLU A 31 1.91 13.04 -5.76
CA GLU A 31 1.64 13.44 -4.38
C GLU A 31 1.01 12.30 -3.56
N ILE A 32 0.18 11.46 -4.21
CA ILE A 32 -0.40 10.28 -3.56
C ILE A 32 0.68 9.23 -3.34
N ILE A 33 1.55 9.03 -4.32
CA ILE A 33 2.69 8.12 -4.20
C ILE A 33 3.57 8.56 -3.02
N ASP A 34 3.87 9.84 -2.91
CA ASP A 34 4.68 10.38 -1.82
C ASP A 34 4.00 10.22 -0.46
N ALA A 35 2.68 10.37 -0.40
CA ALA A 35 1.92 10.16 0.83
C ALA A 35 2.05 8.70 1.32
N VAL A 36 2.06 7.74 0.41
CA VAL A 36 2.29 6.33 0.74
C VAL A 36 3.76 6.10 1.09
N ARG A 37 4.67 6.53 0.22
CA ARG A 37 6.12 6.32 0.37
C ARG A 37 6.63 6.80 1.73
N PHE A 38 6.21 7.98 2.14
CA PHE A 38 6.64 8.57 3.40
C PHE A 38 5.67 8.32 4.56
N ARG A 39 4.65 7.50 4.33
CA ARG A 39 3.63 7.13 5.31
C ARG A 39 3.01 8.35 5.98
N LYS A 40 2.63 9.32 5.18
CA LYS A 40 1.99 10.54 5.70
C LYS A 40 0.67 10.22 6.39
N PRO A 41 0.31 10.96 7.46
CA PRO A 41 -1.00 10.78 8.08
C PRO A 41 -2.14 10.97 7.08
N ILE A 42 -3.18 10.18 7.23
CA ILE A 42 -4.35 10.23 6.33
C ILE A 42 -4.97 11.64 6.31
N GLU A 43 -5.06 12.27 7.46
CA GLU A 43 -5.65 13.60 7.61
C GLU A 43 -4.95 14.64 6.75
N GLU A 44 -3.62 14.56 6.65
CA GLU A 44 -2.83 15.44 5.81
C GLU A 44 -3.00 15.13 4.31
N SER A 45 -3.27 13.87 4.00
CA SER A 45 -3.40 13.41 2.62
C SER A 45 -4.74 13.81 1.99
N ARG A 46 -5.75 14.15 2.78
CA ARG A 46 -7.08 14.54 2.29
C ARG A 46 -7.09 15.76 1.39
N ASN A 47 -6.07 16.61 1.49
CA ASN A 47 -5.94 17.80 0.66
C ASN A 47 -5.28 17.54 -0.70
N ILE A 48 -4.81 16.31 -0.93
CA ILE A 48 -4.16 15.94 -2.19
C ILE A 48 -5.22 15.74 -3.28
N ALA A 49 -5.02 16.37 -4.44
CA ALA A 49 -5.90 16.18 -5.59
C ALA A 49 -5.89 14.69 -5.99
N GLY A 50 -7.08 14.12 -6.19
CA GLY A 50 -7.22 12.70 -6.54
C GLY A 50 -7.23 11.75 -5.34
N PHE A 51 -6.94 12.22 -4.14
CA PHE A 51 -7.02 11.39 -2.92
C PHE A 51 -8.43 11.52 -2.32
N GLY A 52 -9.36 10.78 -2.91
CA GLY A 52 -10.75 10.75 -2.45
C GLY A 52 -11.00 9.66 -1.43
N GLU A 53 -12.29 9.40 -1.18
CA GLU A 53 -12.70 8.41 -0.18
C GLU A 53 -12.21 7.00 -0.52
N THR A 54 -12.25 6.62 -1.79
CA THR A 54 -11.80 5.30 -2.25
C THR A 54 -10.32 5.11 -1.93
N GLU A 55 -9.49 6.09 -2.27
CA GLU A 55 -8.04 6.06 -2.00
C GLU A 55 -7.75 6.01 -0.51
N GLU A 56 -8.47 6.82 0.26
CA GLU A 56 -8.30 6.82 1.72
C GLU A 56 -8.61 5.46 2.32
N VAL A 57 -9.72 4.84 1.92
CA VAL A 57 -10.12 3.53 2.46
C VAL A 57 -9.11 2.44 2.07
N ILE A 58 -8.60 2.46 0.85
CA ILE A 58 -7.57 1.51 0.43
C ILE A 58 -6.32 1.62 1.30
N VAL A 59 -5.82 2.83 1.51
CA VAL A 59 -4.62 3.07 2.32
C VAL A 59 -4.86 2.69 3.78
N ARG A 60 -5.99 3.09 4.35
CA ARG A 60 -6.36 2.72 5.73
C ARG A 60 -6.45 1.20 5.90
N PHE A 61 -7.15 0.55 4.98
CA PHE A 61 -7.35 -0.90 5.04
C PHE A 61 -6.01 -1.64 5.02
N ALA A 62 -5.12 -1.28 4.09
CA ALA A 62 -3.80 -1.88 4.01
C ALA A 62 -2.97 -1.66 5.28
N ARG A 63 -2.97 -0.42 5.80
CA ARG A 63 -2.24 -0.09 7.03
C ARG A 63 -2.78 -0.85 8.23
N GLU A 64 -4.10 -0.93 8.37
CA GLU A 64 -4.73 -1.58 9.51
C GLU A 64 -4.55 -3.11 9.46
N VAL A 65 -4.73 -3.73 8.29
CA VAL A 65 -4.54 -5.18 8.15
C VAL A 65 -3.12 -5.60 8.50
N ILE A 66 -2.14 -4.82 8.08
CA ILE A 66 -0.73 -5.20 8.23
C ILE A 66 -0.16 -4.79 9.58
N SER A 67 -0.48 -3.58 10.03
CA SER A 67 0.20 -2.97 11.17
C SER A 67 -0.61 -2.92 12.45
N GLU A 68 -1.93 -3.07 12.37
CA GLU A 68 -2.80 -3.05 13.55
C GLU A 68 -3.29 -4.46 13.88
N GLU A 69 -3.93 -4.60 15.02
CA GLU A 69 -4.48 -5.89 15.47
C GLU A 69 -5.59 -6.38 14.53
N LYS A 70 -6.39 -5.45 14.02
CA LYS A 70 -7.49 -5.74 13.09
C LYS A 70 -7.84 -4.50 12.27
N VAL A 71 -8.60 -4.72 11.21
CA VAL A 71 -9.24 -3.60 10.51
C VAL A 71 -10.34 -3.05 11.41
N SER A 72 -10.36 -1.73 11.62
CA SER A 72 -11.37 -1.10 12.45
C SER A 72 -12.76 -1.28 11.84
N SER A 73 -13.79 -1.30 12.70
CA SER A 73 -15.18 -1.41 12.26
C SER A 73 -15.56 -0.28 11.29
N GLU A 74 -15.07 0.92 11.54
CA GLU A 74 -15.30 2.08 10.67
C GLU A 74 -14.69 1.87 9.28
N THR A 75 -13.42 1.49 9.21
CA THR A 75 -12.75 1.25 7.92
C THR A 75 -13.42 0.10 7.17
N PHE A 76 -13.77 -0.98 7.87
CA PHE A 76 -14.45 -2.12 7.26
C PHE A 76 -15.81 -1.72 6.68
N ALA A 77 -16.61 -0.97 7.43
CA ALA A 77 -17.92 -0.52 6.96
C ALA A 77 -17.80 0.38 5.72
N ARG A 78 -16.84 1.30 5.71
CA ARG A 78 -16.58 2.16 4.55
C ARG A 78 -16.15 1.34 3.33
N ALA A 79 -15.30 0.33 3.54
CA ALA A 79 -14.86 -0.55 2.46
C ALA A 79 -16.04 -1.34 1.87
N ILE A 80 -16.93 -1.85 2.71
CA ILE A 80 -18.15 -2.54 2.26
C ILE A 80 -19.04 -1.59 1.44
N ASP A 81 -19.22 -0.36 1.89
CA ASP A 81 -20.02 0.64 1.18
C ASP A 81 -19.46 0.97 -0.19
N ILE A 82 -18.14 1.07 -0.33
CA ILE A 82 -17.48 1.44 -1.59
C ILE A 82 -17.33 0.24 -2.53
N PHE A 83 -16.90 -0.91 -2.02
CA PHE A 83 -16.50 -2.05 -2.85
C PHE A 83 -17.48 -3.23 -2.82
N GLY A 84 -18.39 -3.28 -1.84
CA GLY A 84 -19.22 -4.44 -1.59
C GLY A 84 -18.43 -5.59 -0.96
N GLU A 85 -19.13 -6.65 -0.57
CA GLU A 85 -18.48 -7.82 0.07
C GLU A 85 -17.44 -8.46 -0.84
N GLU A 86 -17.80 -8.64 -2.12
CA GLU A 86 -16.90 -9.24 -3.10
C GLU A 86 -15.65 -8.39 -3.31
N GLY A 87 -15.82 -7.06 -3.44
CA GLY A 87 -14.70 -6.14 -3.60
C GLY A 87 -13.79 -6.09 -2.38
N VAL A 88 -14.35 -6.18 -1.18
CA VAL A 88 -13.55 -6.24 0.06
C VAL A 88 -12.76 -7.55 0.13
N MET A 89 -13.37 -8.67 -0.31
CA MET A 89 -12.67 -9.94 -0.40
C MET A 89 -11.53 -9.89 -1.40
N ASP A 90 -11.74 -9.26 -2.55
CA ASP A 90 -10.70 -9.05 -3.57
C ASP A 90 -9.55 -8.17 -3.02
N LEU A 91 -9.89 -7.09 -2.32
CA LEU A 91 -8.90 -6.21 -1.68
C LEU A 91 -8.08 -6.98 -0.64
N THR A 92 -8.74 -7.77 0.20
CA THR A 92 -8.09 -8.61 1.21
C THR A 92 -7.16 -9.62 0.55
N GLY A 93 -7.61 -10.27 -0.51
CA GLY A 93 -6.82 -11.24 -1.27
C GLY A 93 -5.58 -10.62 -1.91
N LEU A 94 -5.74 -9.42 -2.46
CA LEU A 94 -4.63 -8.68 -3.07
C LEU A 94 -3.56 -8.31 -2.02
N ILE A 95 -4.00 -7.81 -0.87
CA ILE A 95 -3.11 -7.48 0.25
C ILE A 95 -2.39 -8.74 0.73
N GLY A 96 -3.12 -9.83 0.91
CA GLY A 96 -2.56 -11.12 1.34
C GLY A 96 -1.55 -11.68 0.36
N TYR A 97 -1.86 -11.62 -0.94
CA TYR A 97 -0.96 -12.09 -1.98
C TYR A 97 0.37 -11.33 -1.98
N TYR A 98 0.34 -10.00 -1.96
CA TYR A 98 1.56 -9.21 -1.97
C TYR A 98 2.31 -9.25 -0.63
N SER A 99 1.61 -9.51 0.46
CA SER A 99 2.25 -9.82 1.75
C SER A 99 3.02 -11.14 1.66
N PHE A 100 2.43 -12.16 1.05
CA PHE A 100 3.08 -13.44 0.79
C PHE A 100 4.32 -13.25 -0.09
N VAL A 101 4.22 -12.47 -1.16
CA VAL A 101 5.36 -12.17 -2.04
C VAL A 101 6.47 -11.48 -1.24
N ALA A 102 6.13 -10.47 -0.45
CA ALA A 102 7.12 -9.74 0.36
C ALA A 102 7.83 -10.65 1.37
N ILE A 103 7.08 -11.53 2.03
CA ILE A 103 7.64 -12.51 2.97
C ILE A 103 8.58 -13.47 2.25
N THR A 104 8.18 -13.94 1.06
CA THR A 104 9.00 -14.82 0.24
C THR A 104 10.32 -14.17 -0.16
N LEU A 105 10.27 -12.93 -0.64
CA LEU A 105 11.47 -12.17 -1.01
C LEU A 105 12.42 -12.02 0.18
N LYS A 106 11.87 -11.78 1.35
CA LYS A 106 12.64 -11.65 2.59
C LYS A 106 13.22 -12.98 3.06
N ALA A 107 12.41 -14.04 3.05
CA ALA A 107 12.84 -15.37 3.53
C ALA A 107 13.96 -15.97 2.68
N PHE A 108 13.90 -15.74 1.36
CA PHE A 108 14.91 -16.25 0.43
C PHE A 108 15.99 -15.23 0.09
N ASP A 109 15.99 -14.08 0.79
CA ASP A 109 16.99 -13.01 0.61
C ASP A 109 17.18 -12.62 -0.87
N VAL A 110 16.07 -12.46 -1.59
CA VAL A 110 16.11 -12.09 -3.00
C VAL A 110 16.63 -10.67 -3.13
N GLN A 111 17.72 -10.52 -3.91
CA GLN A 111 18.37 -9.24 -4.10
C GLN A 111 17.66 -8.40 -5.17
N ARG A 112 17.62 -7.08 -4.94
CA ARG A 112 17.12 -6.15 -5.95
C ARG A 112 18.04 -6.16 -7.19
N PRO A 113 17.48 -5.83 -8.38
CA PRO A 113 18.31 -5.68 -9.56
C PRO A 113 19.47 -4.71 -9.32
N VAL A 114 20.63 -5.00 -9.89
CA VAL A 114 21.81 -4.13 -9.79
C VAL A 114 21.49 -2.75 -10.33
N GLY A 115 21.83 -1.71 -9.55
CA GLY A 115 21.59 -0.32 -9.92
C GLY A 115 20.18 0.20 -9.60
N SER A 116 19.32 -0.61 -9.00
CA SER A 116 18.00 -0.15 -8.59
C SER A 116 18.08 0.82 -7.41
N ASP A 117 17.18 1.81 -7.38
CA ASP A 117 17.12 2.82 -6.34
C ASP A 117 16.50 2.26 -5.04
N LEU A 118 16.87 2.87 -3.92
CA LEU A 118 16.23 2.64 -2.64
C LEU A 118 15.14 3.69 -2.46
N LEU A 119 13.90 3.38 -2.86
CA LEU A 119 12.81 4.35 -2.83
C LEU A 119 12.20 4.55 -1.44
N LEU A 120 12.12 3.47 -0.64
CA LEU A 120 11.60 3.60 0.72
C LEU A 120 12.65 4.19 1.66
N PRO A 121 12.21 5.00 2.65
CA PRO A 121 13.11 5.47 3.70
C PRO A 121 13.75 4.28 4.43
N LEU A 122 15.04 4.39 4.72
CA LEU A 122 15.75 3.35 5.47
C LEU A 122 15.29 3.38 6.92
N ARG A 123 15.11 2.20 7.49
CA ARG A 123 14.88 2.07 8.94
C ARG A 123 16.21 2.24 9.67
N LYS A 124 16.15 2.97 10.76
CA LYS A 124 17.29 3.11 11.65
C LYS A 124 17.37 1.93 12.60
#